data_519d887412d34b19bbe04b1e02b5f7e9
#
_entry.id   519d887412d34b19bbe04b1e02b5f7e9
#
_cell.length_a   1.000
_cell.length_b   1.000
_cell.length_c   1.000
_cell.angle_alpha   90.00
_cell.angle_beta   90.00
_cell.angle_gamma   90.00
#
_symmetry.space_group_name_H-M   'P 1'
#
loop_
_entity.id
_entity.type
_entity.pdbx_description
1 polymer ?
#
loop_
_entity_poly.entity_id
_entity_poly.type
_entity_poly.pdbx_seq_one_letter_code
_entity_poly.pdbx_strand_id
1 'polypeptide(L)'
;MPNLTEISTDYCNDLVELPVGLCDIFHQRKLHITNYHKLAALPEGTGKLVNLEVLRLRSCIELSNLPESIRGLIKLRILDISDCLSISKLPKHIGELCNLKVLSMKGCLSLCNPLPESTIDLEQLKFVVCEKERAKLWEPIMEFLTELKVEVAEKDNKLNWLPK
;
A
#
# COMPACT_ATOMS: atom_id res chain seq x y z
N MET A 1 6.05 -23.00 19.03
CA MET A 1 5.21 -21.79 18.91
C MET A 1 4.51 -21.79 17.58
N PRO A 2 3.19 -21.58 17.53
CA PRO A 2 2.55 -21.34 16.25
C PRO A 2 3.25 -20.18 15.57
N ASN A 3 3.64 -20.34 14.32
CA ASN A 3 4.21 -19.27 13.53
C ASN A 3 3.13 -18.23 13.30
N LEU A 4 3.12 -17.18 14.12
CA LEU A 4 2.24 -16.05 13.91
C LEU A 4 2.67 -15.38 12.62
N THR A 5 1.93 -15.60 11.54
CA THR A 5 2.26 -15.07 10.21
C THR A 5 1.47 -13.80 9.86
N GLU A 6 0.52 -13.45 10.71
CA GLU A 6 -0.37 -12.31 10.50
C GLU A 6 -0.49 -11.46 11.77
N ILE A 7 -0.29 -10.16 11.62
CA ILE A 7 -0.58 -9.16 12.65
C ILE A 7 -1.68 -8.25 12.10
N SER A 8 -2.75 -8.13 12.86
CA SER A 8 -3.83 -7.20 12.57
C SER A 8 -4.04 -6.29 13.76
N THR A 9 -3.99 -4.99 13.54
CA THR A 9 -4.22 -3.96 14.55
C THR A 9 -5.24 -2.96 14.04
N ASP A 10 -6.14 -2.54 14.89
CA ASP A 10 -7.24 -1.67 14.53
C ASP A 10 -7.58 -0.67 15.63
N TYR A 11 -8.03 0.52 15.24
CA TYR A 11 -8.56 1.58 16.13
C TYR A 11 -7.61 2.12 17.21
N CYS A 12 -6.34 2.33 16.88
CA CYS A 12 -5.46 3.12 17.77
C CYS A 12 -5.46 4.60 17.37
N ASN A 13 -6.46 5.34 17.82
CA ASN A 13 -6.66 6.74 17.43
C ASN A 13 -5.61 7.71 17.97
N ASP A 14 -4.89 7.34 19.01
CA ASP A 14 -3.93 8.24 19.69
C ASP A 14 -2.48 7.96 19.31
N LEU A 15 -2.22 6.90 18.57
CA LEU A 15 -0.86 6.49 18.19
C LEU A 15 -0.38 7.30 16.99
N VAL A 16 0.67 8.10 17.20
CA VAL A 16 1.29 8.93 16.15
C VAL A 16 2.36 8.15 15.38
N GLU A 17 3.01 7.20 16.07
CA GLU A 17 4.08 6.39 15.50
C GLU A 17 3.89 4.91 15.89
N LEU A 18 4.29 4.02 15.01
CA LEU A 18 4.34 2.59 15.32
C LEU A 18 5.54 2.26 16.20
N PRO A 19 5.41 1.28 17.12
CA PRO A 19 6.55 0.81 17.91
C PRO A 19 7.68 0.31 17.00
N VAL A 20 8.91 0.72 17.29
CA VAL A 20 10.10 0.29 16.51
C VAL A 20 10.24 -1.24 16.51
N GLY A 21 9.88 -1.90 17.61
CA GLY A 21 9.90 -3.37 17.72
C GLY A 21 9.00 -4.10 16.72
N LEU A 22 8.03 -3.42 16.10
CA LEU A 22 7.24 -4.00 15.02
C LEU A 22 8.11 -4.39 13.82
N CYS A 23 9.17 -3.63 13.57
CA CYS A 23 10.10 -3.89 12.48
C CYS A 23 11.05 -5.07 12.74
N ASP A 24 11.10 -5.57 13.97
CA ASP A 24 11.93 -6.71 14.35
C ASP A 24 11.22 -8.06 14.19
N ILE A 25 9.97 -8.04 13.76
CA ILE A 25 9.14 -9.24 13.57
C ILE A 25 9.29 -9.74 12.12
N PHE A 26 10.43 -10.33 11.80
CA PHE A 26 10.80 -10.74 10.43
C PHE A 26 9.98 -11.88 9.83
N HIS A 27 9.21 -12.60 10.64
CA HIS A 27 8.45 -13.77 10.18
C HIS A 27 7.05 -13.44 9.68
N GLN A 28 6.63 -12.19 9.80
CA GLN A 28 5.29 -11.79 9.41
C GLN A 28 5.13 -11.82 7.89
N ARG A 29 4.03 -12.43 7.44
CA ARG A 29 3.62 -12.44 6.04
C ARG A 29 2.51 -11.43 5.75
N LYS A 30 1.72 -11.10 6.75
CA LYS A 30 0.62 -10.13 6.63
C LYS A 30 0.66 -9.12 7.78
N LEU A 31 0.55 -7.86 7.45
CA LEU A 31 0.45 -6.76 8.39
C LEU A 31 -0.73 -5.87 8.01
N HIS A 32 -1.69 -5.78 8.91
CA HIS A 32 -2.87 -4.95 8.75
C HIS A 32 -2.88 -3.87 9.85
N ILE A 33 -2.85 -2.62 9.42
CA ILE A 33 -2.91 -1.42 10.26
C ILE A 33 -4.07 -0.59 9.76
N THR A 34 -5.16 -0.59 10.50
CA THR A 34 -6.40 0.05 10.07
C THR A 34 -6.90 1.06 11.10
N ASN A 35 -7.46 2.17 10.62
CA ASN A 35 -8.06 3.22 11.46
C ASN A 35 -7.07 3.89 12.46
N TYR A 36 -5.81 4.02 12.07
CA TYR A 36 -4.81 4.76 12.83
C TYR A 36 -4.81 6.22 12.37
N HIS A 37 -5.76 7.00 12.84
CA HIS A 37 -6.04 8.33 12.30
C HIS A 37 -4.90 9.34 12.50
N LYS A 38 -4.11 9.19 13.56
CA LYS A 38 -2.97 10.09 13.87
C LYS A 38 -1.61 9.55 13.41
N LEU A 39 -1.56 8.37 12.81
CA LEU A 39 -0.32 7.81 12.31
C LEU A 39 0.20 8.65 11.13
N ALA A 40 1.28 9.40 11.37
CA ALA A 40 1.81 10.33 10.37
C ALA A 40 2.79 9.68 9.39
N ALA A 41 3.54 8.67 9.84
CA ALA A 41 4.53 7.97 9.04
C ALA A 41 4.73 6.52 9.52
N LEU A 42 5.17 5.66 8.61
CA LEU A 42 5.71 4.34 8.96
C LEU A 42 7.20 4.48 9.29
N PRO A 43 7.73 3.68 10.25
CA PRO A 43 9.17 3.69 10.53
C PRO A 43 9.98 3.21 9.33
N GLU A 44 11.18 3.74 9.16
CA GLU A 44 12.11 3.32 8.08
C GLU A 44 12.47 1.83 8.17
N GLY A 45 12.44 1.24 9.36
CA GLY A 45 12.63 -0.20 9.56
C GLY A 45 11.55 -1.09 8.92
N THR A 46 10.45 -0.52 8.42
CA THR A 46 9.41 -1.28 7.71
C THR A 46 9.98 -2.11 6.56
N GLY A 47 11.00 -1.60 5.87
CA GLY A 47 11.67 -2.33 4.78
C GLY A 47 12.43 -3.59 5.21
N LYS A 48 12.64 -3.81 6.50
CA LYS A 48 13.26 -5.03 7.05
C LYS A 48 12.30 -6.22 7.10
N LEU A 49 11.00 -5.99 6.91
CA LEU A 49 9.97 -7.04 6.91
C LEU A 49 9.98 -7.83 5.60
N VAL A 50 11.12 -8.44 5.27
CA VAL A 50 11.41 -9.04 3.95
C VAL A 50 10.51 -10.22 3.57
N ASN A 51 9.80 -10.81 4.52
CA ASN A 51 8.86 -11.90 4.28
C ASN A 51 7.41 -11.43 4.10
N LEU A 52 7.17 -10.11 4.19
CA LEU A 52 5.83 -9.55 4.10
C LEU A 52 5.27 -9.72 2.68
N GLU A 53 4.10 -10.31 2.59
CA GLU A 53 3.35 -10.53 1.34
C GLU A 53 2.14 -9.60 1.21
N VAL A 54 1.56 -9.20 2.35
CA VAL A 54 0.40 -8.31 2.39
C VAL A 54 0.64 -7.19 3.39
N LEU A 55 0.53 -5.96 2.92
CA LEU A 55 0.54 -4.76 3.75
C LEU A 55 -0.75 -3.98 3.50
N ARG A 56 -1.58 -3.84 4.54
CA ARG A 56 -2.80 -3.04 4.51
C ARG A 56 -2.73 -1.90 5.51
N LEU A 57 -2.88 -0.69 4.97
CA LEU A 57 -2.82 0.57 5.72
C LEU A 57 -4.11 1.35 5.47
N ARG A 58 -5.25 0.77 5.86
CA ARG A 58 -6.56 1.38 5.59
C ARG A 58 -6.90 2.48 6.57
N SER A 59 -7.42 3.58 6.06
CA SER A 59 -7.94 4.69 6.87
C SER A 59 -6.91 5.27 7.83
N CYS A 60 -5.64 5.25 7.47
CA CYS A 60 -4.57 5.99 8.13
C CYS A 60 -4.54 7.40 7.55
N ILE A 61 -5.49 8.24 7.98
CA ILE A 61 -5.83 9.50 7.30
C ILE A 61 -4.74 10.56 7.35
N GLU A 62 -3.87 10.56 8.37
CA GLU A 62 -2.74 11.49 8.48
C GLU A 62 -1.44 10.95 7.90
N LEU A 63 -1.42 9.68 7.46
CA LEU A 63 -0.25 9.10 6.82
C LEU A 63 0.03 9.83 5.49
N SER A 64 1.12 10.60 5.46
CA SER A 64 1.41 11.49 4.33
C SER A 64 2.27 10.85 3.25
N ASN A 65 3.13 9.91 3.63
CA ASN A 65 4.02 9.22 2.70
C ASN A 65 4.30 7.80 3.17
N LEU A 66 4.61 6.93 2.22
CA LEU A 66 5.24 5.64 2.51
C LEU A 66 6.77 5.85 2.54
N PRO A 67 7.51 5.17 3.45
CA PRO A 67 8.96 5.29 3.49
C PRO A 67 9.61 4.71 2.23
N GLU A 68 10.71 5.29 1.79
CA GLU A 68 11.46 4.73 0.64
C GLU A 68 12.01 3.33 0.93
N SER A 69 12.20 2.98 2.19
CA SER A 69 12.59 1.63 2.62
C SER A 69 11.57 0.55 2.25
N ILE A 70 10.33 0.91 1.89
CA ILE A 70 9.31 -0.05 1.45
C ILE A 70 9.79 -0.90 0.27
N ARG A 71 10.72 -0.38 -0.54
CA ARG A 71 11.37 -1.14 -1.62
C ARG A 71 12.02 -2.44 -1.17
N GLY A 72 12.38 -2.55 0.12
CA GLY A 72 12.91 -3.78 0.72
C GLY A 72 11.89 -4.92 0.86
N LEU A 73 10.61 -4.64 0.70
CA LEU A 73 9.52 -5.63 0.78
C LEU A 73 9.42 -6.44 -0.52
N ILE A 74 10.48 -7.16 -0.85
CA ILE A 74 10.62 -7.86 -2.13
C ILE A 74 9.60 -8.97 -2.38
N LYS A 75 8.96 -9.50 -1.31
CA LYS A 75 7.90 -10.52 -1.42
C LYS A 75 6.50 -9.93 -1.40
N LEU A 76 6.36 -8.60 -1.31
CA LEU A 76 5.06 -7.95 -1.21
C LEU A 76 4.24 -8.20 -2.49
N ARG A 77 3.03 -8.72 -2.29
CA ARG A 77 2.06 -9.03 -3.36
C ARG A 77 0.87 -8.09 -3.36
N ILE A 78 0.44 -7.64 -2.18
CA ILE A 78 -0.70 -6.76 -2.00
C ILE A 78 -0.29 -5.56 -1.15
N LEU A 79 -0.47 -4.37 -1.70
CA LEU A 79 -0.35 -3.10 -0.99
C LEU A 79 -1.71 -2.40 -1.04
N ASP A 80 -2.31 -2.22 0.13
CA ASP A 80 -3.61 -1.55 0.28
C ASP A 80 -3.44 -0.30 1.14
N ILE A 81 -3.55 0.85 0.50
CA ILE A 81 -3.50 2.17 1.14
C ILE A 81 -4.85 2.89 1.05
N SER A 82 -5.93 2.14 0.98
CA SER A 82 -7.29 2.68 0.85
C SER A 82 -7.62 3.66 1.98
N ASP A 83 -8.24 4.78 1.60
CA ASP A 83 -8.69 5.84 2.50
C ASP A 83 -7.56 6.53 3.31
N CYS A 84 -6.32 6.41 2.85
CA CYS A 84 -5.19 7.19 3.34
C CYS A 84 -5.22 8.57 2.67
N LEU A 85 -5.98 9.50 3.23
CA LEU A 85 -6.35 10.77 2.61
C LEU A 85 -5.15 11.69 2.34
N SER A 86 -4.10 11.59 3.14
CA SER A 86 -2.95 12.49 3.10
C SER A 86 -1.79 12.00 2.22
N ILE A 87 -1.82 10.75 1.74
CA ILE A 87 -0.78 10.26 0.84
C ILE A 87 -0.88 11.01 -0.48
N SER A 88 0.17 11.79 -0.79
CA SER A 88 0.21 12.66 -1.96
C SER A 88 1.00 12.10 -3.14
N LYS A 89 1.89 11.14 -2.87
CA LYS A 89 2.75 10.49 -3.87
C LYS A 89 3.12 9.08 -3.47
N LEU A 90 3.44 8.24 -4.45
CA LEU A 90 4.07 6.95 -4.22
C LEU A 90 5.59 7.11 -4.04
N PRO A 91 6.26 6.18 -3.33
CA PRO A 91 7.72 6.19 -3.19
C PRO A 91 8.43 6.17 -4.54
N LYS A 92 9.55 6.89 -4.65
CA LYS A 92 10.32 7.02 -5.89
C LYS A 92 10.74 5.66 -6.47
N HIS A 93 11.05 4.70 -5.62
CA HIS A 93 11.50 3.36 -6.01
C HIS A 93 10.42 2.29 -5.86
N ILE A 94 9.14 2.65 -6.03
CA ILE A 94 8.03 1.70 -5.93
C ILE A 94 8.19 0.50 -6.87
N GLY A 95 8.82 0.70 -8.01
CA GLY A 95 9.07 -0.36 -9.02
C GLY A 95 9.96 -1.50 -8.52
N GLU A 96 10.70 -1.32 -7.43
CA GLU A 96 11.51 -2.39 -6.83
C GLU A 96 10.64 -3.45 -6.10
N LEU A 97 9.33 -3.19 -5.92
CA LEU A 97 8.38 -4.18 -5.44
C LEU A 97 8.03 -5.20 -6.54
N CYS A 98 9.02 -5.98 -6.95
CA CYS A 98 8.96 -6.83 -8.16
C CYS A 98 7.89 -7.93 -8.13
N ASN A 99 7.32 -8.28 -6.97
CA ASN A 99 6.25 -9.26 -6.82
C ASN A 99 4.86 -8.63 -6.58
N LEU A 100 4.76 -7.31 -6.59
CA LEU A 100 3.49 -6.62 -6.35
C LEU A 100 2.48 -6.96 -7.45
N LYS A 101 1.32 -7.47 -7.04
CA LYS A 101 0.21 -7.87 -7.93
C LYS A 101 -1.00 -6.98 -7.83
N VAL A 102 -1.28 -6.45 -6.63
CA VAL A 102 -2.45 -5.62 -6.35
C VAL A 102 -2.03 -4.38 -5.58
N LEU A 103 -2.43 -3.23 -6.09
CA LEU A 103 -2.31 -1.94 -5.43
C LEU A 103 -3.70 -1.32 -5.30
N SER A 104 -4.21 -1.21 -4.07
CA SER A 104 -5.45 -0.49 -3.81
C SER A 104 -5.13 0.89 -3.22
N MET A 105 -5.56 1.91 -3.93
CA MET A 105 -5.39 3.32 -3.55
C MET A 105 -6.74 4.05 -3.57
N LYS A 106 -7.83 3.31 -3.36
CA LYS A 106 -9.16 3.89 -3.24
C LYS A 106 -9.21 4.89 -2.09
N GLY A 107 -9.80 6.05 -2.32
CA GLY A 107 -9.91 7.09 -1.28
C GLY A 107 -8.63 7.88 -1.02
N CYS A 108 -7.56 7.65 -1.75
CA CYS A 108 -6.32 8.45 -1.65
C CYS A 108 -6.49 9.79 -2.37
N LEU A 109 -7.27 10.70 -1.78
CA LEU A 109 -7.72 11.92 -2.44
C LEU A 109 -6.60 12.94 -2.70
N SER A 110 -5.51 12.88 -1.95
CA SER A 110 -4.35 13.77 -2.14
C SER A 110 -3.35 13.29 -3.18
N LEU A 111 -3.51 12.07 -3.69
CA LEU A 111 -2.59 11.47 -4.66
C LEU A 111 -2.91 11.99 -6.06
N CYS A 112 -2.39 13.18 -6.36
CA CYS A 112 -2.62 13.90 -7.63
C CYS A 112 -1.33 14.08 -8.44
N ASN A 113 -0.17 13.76 -7.87
CA ASN A 113 1.12 13.88 -8.54
C ASN A 113 1.32 12.76 -9.57
N PRO A 114 2.10 13.00 -10.63
CA PRO A 114 2.50 11.95 -11.54
C PRO A 114 3.10 10.76 -10.81
N LEU A 115 2.85 9.56 -11.32
CA LEU A 115 3.43 8.35 -10.77
C LEU A 115 4.96 8.36 -10.96
N PRO A 116 5.75 7.77 -10.04
CA PRO A 116 7.19 7.63 -10.22
C PRO A 116 7.52 6.88 -11.52
N GLU A 117 8.64 7.23 -12.16
CA GLU A 117 9.10 6.56 -13.37
C GLU A 117 9.27 5.05 -13.17
N SER A 118 9.72 4.64 -11.99
CA SER A 118 9.90 3.22 -11.65
C SER A 118 8.62 2.41 -11.65
N THR A 119 7.45 3.04 -11.69
CA THR A 119 6.15 2.35 -11.71
C THR A 119 6.04 1.37 -12.90
N ILE A 120 6.69 1.68 -14.02
CA ILE A 120 6.74 0.78 -15.19
C ILE A 120 7.46 -0.54 -14.92
N ASP A 121 8.29 -0.60 -13.88
CA ASP A 121 9.05 -1.80 -13.49
C ASP A 121 8.21 -2.79 -12.68
N LEU A 122 6.97 -2.44 -12.35
CA LEU A 122 6.03 -3.32 -11.63
C LEU A 122 5.45 -4.39 -12.56
N GLU A 123 6.30 -5.22 -13.14
CA GLU A 123 5.94 -6.20 -14.19
C GLU A 123 4.88 -7.22 -13.75
N GLN A 124 4.78 -7.50 -12.46
CA GLN A 124 3.80 -8.44 -11.90
C GLN A 124 2.47 -7.79 -11.52
N LEU A 125 2.37 -6.47 -11.63
CA LEU A 125 1.16 -5.74 -11.25
C LEU A 125 0.00 -6.09 -12.18
N LYS A 126 -1.08 -6.63 -11.59
CA LYS A 126 -2.29 -7.08 -12.32
C LYS A 126 -3.48 -6.15 -12.12
N PHE A 127 -3.63 -5.61 -10.91
CA PHE A 127 -4.79 -4.80 -10.53
C PHE A 127 -4.38 -3.55 -9.78
N VAL A 128 -4.96 -2.43 -10.18
CA VAL A 128 -4.95 -1.18 -9.44
C VAL A 128 -6.40 -0.76 -9.20
N VAL A 129 -6.72 -0.39 -7.97
CA VAL A 129 -8.05 0.13 -7.61
C VAL A 129 -7.92 1.58 -7.20
N CYS A 130 -8.65 2.46 -7.85
CA CYS A 130 -8.63 3.90 -7.57
C CYS A 130 -9.91 4.58 -8.08
N GLU A 131 -10.08 5.86 -7.77
CA GLU A 131 -11.15 6.66 -8.35
C GLU A 131 -10.87 7.00 -9.81
N LYS A 132 -11.93 7.39 -10.52
CA LYS A 132 -11.90 7.74 -11.94
C LYS A 132 -10.83 8.82 -12.27
N GLU A 133 -10.71 9.81 -11.41
CA GLU A 133 -9.75 10.91 -11.60
C GLU A 133 -8.30 10.44 -11.52
N ARG A 134 -8.02 9.43 -10.68
CA ARG A 134 -6.68 8.85 -10.50
C ARG A 134 -6.36 7.78 -11.53
N ALA A 135 -7.38 7.16 -12.11
CA ALA A 135 -7.19 6.17 -13.19
C ALA A 135 -6.40 6.75 -14.36
N LYS A 136 -6.54 8.04 -14.63
CA LYS A 136 -5.80 8.75 -15.67
C LYS A 136 -4.28 8.75 -15.46
N LEU A 137 -3.82 8.69 -14.19
CA LEU A 137 -2.39 8.62 -13.87
C LEU A 137 -1.76 7.32 -14.37
N TRP A 138 -2.57 6.28 -14.51
CA TRP A 138 -2.13 4.94 -14.92
C TRP A 138 -2.13 4.74 -16.44
N GLU A 139 -2.81 5.60 -17.20
CA GLU A 139 -2.89 5.46 -18.67
C GLU A 139 -1.51 5.32 -19.34
N PRO A 140 -0.51 6.18 -19.03
CA PRO A 140 0.82 6.02 -19.62
C PRO A 140 1.53 4.74 -19.18
N ILE A 141 1.26 4.27 -17.96
CA ILE A 141 1.85 3.05 -17.40
C ILE A 141 1.27 1.81 -18.08
N MET A 142 0.01 1.80 -18.42
CA MET A 142 -0.67 0.69 -19.10
C MET A 142 -0.13 0.42 -20.51
N GLU A 143 0.56 1.39 -21.11
CA GLU A 143 1.26 1.17 -22.39
C GLU A 143 2.45 0.21 -22.23
N PHE A 144 3.08 0.20 -21.05
CA PHE A 144 4.19 -0.69 -20.71
C PHE A 144 3.71 -1.97 -20.01
N LEU A 145 2.73 -1.85 -19.12
CA LEU A 145 2.16 -2.96 -18.36
C LEU A 145 0.84 -3.43 -19.01
N THR A 146 0.96 -4.19 -20.09
CA THR A 146 -0.16 -4.56 -20.96
C THR A 146 -1.22 -5.44 -20.28
N GLU A 147 -0.85 -6.17 -19.23
CA GLU A 147 -1.79 -7.01 -18.46
C GLU A 147 -2.43 -6.29 -17.26
N LEU A 148 -2.02 -5.05 -17.01
CA LEU A 148 -2.56 -4.26 -15.91
C LEU A 148 -4.02 -3.89 -16.17
N LYS A 149 -4.87 -4.11 -15.16
CA LYS A 149 -6.25 -3.66 -15.12
C LYS A 149 -6.40 -2.61 -14.04
N VAL A 150 -6.89 -1.44 -14.42
CA VAL A 150 -7.23 -0.37 -13.49
C VAL A 150 -8.73 -0.39 -13.26
N GLU A 151 -9.12 -0.77 -12.05
CA GLU A 151 -10.52 -0.82 -11.64
C GLU A 151 -10.92 0.51 -10.98
N VAL A 152 -11.96 1.12 -11.52
CA VAL A 152 -12.52 2.36 -10.99
C VAL A 152 -13.50 2.01 -9.87
N ALA A 153 -13.18 2.45 -8.66
CA ALA A 153 -14.07 2.30 -7.52
C ALA A 153 -15.28 3.25 -7.67
N GLU A 154 -16.48 2.70 -7.67
CA GLU A 154 -17.69 3.50 -7.58
C GLU A 154 -17.89 4.03 -6.15
N LYS A 155 -18.47 5.23 -6.02
CA LYS A 155 -18.57 5.95 -4.74
C LYS A 155 -19.33 5.21 -3.64
N ASP A 156 -20.15 4.20 -3.98
CA ASP A 156 -21.08 3.54 -3.06
C ASP A 156 -21.01 2.00 -3.04
N ASN A 157 -20.03 1.37 -3.67
CA ASN A 157 -20.00 -0.09 -3.72
C ASN A 157 -19.23 -0.70 -2.55
N LYS A 158 -19.97 -1.48 -1.78
CA LYS A 158 -19.40 -2.46 -0.86
C LYS A 158 -18.47 -3.38 -1.66
N LEU A 159 -17.16 -3.21 -1.46
CA LEU A 159 -16.14 -4.03 -2.10
C LEU A 159 -16.17 -5.45 -1.49
N ASN A 160 -17.10 -6.26 -1.95
CA ASN A 160 -17.26 -7.64 -1.46
C ASN A 160 -16.22 -8.63 -2.02
N TRP A 161 -15.35 -8.17 -2.93
CA TRP A 161 -14.39 -9.03 -3.65
C TRP A 161 -12.94 -8.92 -3.13
N LEU A 162 -12.64 -7.98 -2.25
CA LEU A 162 -11.33 -7.97 -1.57
C LEU A 162 -11.26 -9.18 -0.62
N PRO A 163 -10.26 -10.04 -0.77
CA PRO A 163 -10.06 -11.12 0.20
C PRO A 163 -9.89 -10.53 1.59
N LYS A 164 -10.73 -11.01 2.49
CA LYS A 164 -10.71 -10.60 3.90
C LYS A 164 -9.42 -11.05 4.56
#